data_398d7a6080e12cc2d4504fc085dafb0b
#
_entry.id   398d7a6080e12cc2d4504fc085dafb0b
#
_cell.length_a   1.000
_cell.length_b   1.000
_cell.length_c   1.000
_cell.angle_alpha   90.00
_cell.angle_beta   90.00
_cell.angle_gamma   90.00
#
_symmetry.space_group_name_H-M   'P 1'
#
loop_
_entity.id
_entity.type
_entity.pdbx_description
1 polymer ?
#
loop_
_entity_poly.entity_id
_entity_poly.type
_entity_poly.pdbx_seq_one_letter_code
_entity_poly.pdbx_strand_id
1 'polypeptide(L)'
;MRLEILGLLGSCAVLLGGCDKQSTPTPQPKADEVSTPAEPEQAGKLDISHRGEAMPSVVFEDPNGAKFSLSELRGKPVLVNLWATWCGPCVAEMPTLDTLAGCEAERLQVIVVSQDNSRALVDGWWAKRSFKQLKPYLDSKNDLGFAFETGVLPTTVLYDAEGKEVWRVVGGMNWDGPRANTLLAEALGAQQ
;
A
#
# COMPACT_ATOMS: atom_id res chain seq x y z
N MET A 1 -48.54 -55.12 8.62
CA MET A 1 -49.96 -54.68 8.57
C MET A 1 -50.06 -53.70 7.44
N ARG A 2 -50.32 -54.10 6.25
CA ARG A 2 -51.62 -54.12 5.50
C ARG A 2 -52.36 -52.77 5.70
N LEU A 3 -52.43 -51.95 4.65
CA LEU A 3 -53.63 -51.90 3.83
C LEU A 3 -53.45 -51.02 2.61
N GLU A 4 -53.66 -51.61 1.44
CA GLU A 4 -53.88 -50.93 0.15
C GLU A 4 -55.32 -50.40 0.14
N ILE A 5 -55.58 -49.31 -0.65
CA ILE A 5 -56.86 -49.13 -1.36
C ILE A 5 -56.59 -48.24 -2.59
N LEU A 6 -56.89 -48.75 -3.61
CA LEU A 6 -57.25 -48.72 -4.99
C LEU A 6 -58.45 -47.77 -5.27
N GLY A 7 -58.53 -47.17 -6.44
CA GLY A 7 -59.74 -46.58 -7.05
C GLY A 7 -59.45 -45.32 -7.84
N LEU A 8 -59.60 -45.20 -9.02
CA LEU A 8 -60.34 -45.60 -10.23
C LEU A 8 -60.74 -44.34 -11.01
N LEU A 9 -60.25 -44.26 -12.23
CA LEU A 9 -60.85 -43.77 -13.48
C LEU A 9 -61.70 -42.45 -13.51
N GLY A 10 -61.33 -41.60 -14.43
CA GLY A 10 -62.15 -40.52 -15.00
C GLY A 10 -61.53 -39.92 -16.25
N SER A 11 -61.75 -40.56 -17.39
CA SER A 11 -61.38 -40.04 -18.73
C SER A 11 -62.32 -38.95 -19.18
N CYS A 12 -61.79 -37.82 -19.67
CA CYS A 12 -62.55 -37.02 -20.60
C CYS A 12 -61.56 -36.23 -21.51
N ALA A 13 -61.53 -36.63 -22.78
CA ALA A 13 -60.82 -35.97 -23.85
C ALA A 13 -61.65 -34.81 -24.40
N VAL A 14 -61.05 -33.64 -24.53
CA VAL A 14 -61.53 -32.60 -25.49
C VAL A 14 -60.31 -32.03 -26.23
N LEU A 15 -60.31 -32.33 -27.53
CA LEU A 15 -59.40 -31.75 -28.50
C LEU A 15 -59.94 -30.38 -28.92
N LEU A 16 -59.15 -29.31 -28.74
CA LEU A 16 -59.29 -28.11 -29.55
C LEU A 16 -57.89 -27.56 -29.80
N GLY A 17 -57.59 -27.43 -31.07
CA GLY A 17 -56.32 -26.91 -31.57
C GLY A 17 -56.13 -25.43 -31.33
N GLY A 18 -54.92 -25.03 -31.03
CA GLY A 18 -54.46 -23.66 -31.00
C GLY A 18 -53.00 -23.63 -31.37
N CYS A 19 -52.72 -22.96 -32.49
CA CYS A 19 -51.35 -22.73 -32.99
C CYS A 19 -50.56 -22.00 -31.94
N ASP A 20 -49.56 -22.67 -31.37
CA ASP A 20 -48.63 -22.04 -30.47
C ASP A 20 -47.30 -21.80 -31.20
N LYS A 21 -47.04 -20.50 -31.34
CA LYS A 21 -45.73 -20.03 -31.83
C LYS A 21 -44.71 -20.37 -30.75
N GLN A 22 -43.85 -21.33 -31.03
CA GLN A 22 -42.64 -21.57 -30.25
C GLN A 22 -41.76 -20.31 -30.24
N SER A 23 -41.86 -19.55 -29.16
CA SER A 23 -40.87 -18.53 -28.81
C SER A 23 -39.65 -19.26 -28.25
N THR A 24 -38.60 -19.36 -29.04
CA THR A 24 -37.29 -19.76 -28.59
C THR A 24 -36.87 -18.84 -27.47
N PRO A 25 -36.43 -19.33 -26.30
CA PRO A 25 -35.83 -18.45 -25.29
C PRO A 25 -34.52 -17.92 -25.80
N THR A 26 -34.46 -16.61 -25.97
CA THR A 26 -33.23 -15.87 -26.20
C THR A 26 -32.30 -16.13 -25.02
N PRO A 27 -31.02 -16.50 -25.23
CA PRO A 27 -30.07 -16.60 -24.14
C PRO A 27 -29.93 -15.25 -23.47
N GLN A 28 -30.29 -15.14 -22.19
CA GLN A 28 -29.93 -13.99 -21.39
C GLN A 28 -28.40 -13.87 -21.39
N PRO A 29 -27.84 -12.66 -21.62
CA PRO A 29 -26.43 -12.43 -21.37
C PRO A 29 -26.16 -12.76 -19.92
N LYS A 30 -25.15 -13.60 -19.68
CA LYS A 30 -24.60 -13.79 -18.33
C LYS A 30 -24.26 -12.39 -17.83
N ALA A 31 -24.76 -12.05 -16.64
CA ALA A 31 -24.34 -10.85 -15.95
C ALA A 31 -22.81 -10.85 -15.94
N ASP A 32 -22.24 -9.87 -16.61
CA ASP A 32 -20.82 -9.57 -16.53
C ASP A 32 -20.46 -9.50 -15.05
N GLU A 33 -19.43 -10.23 -14.65
CA GLU A 33 -18.80 -10.03 -13.36
C GLU A 33 -18.53 -8.54 -13.27
N VAL A 34 -19.20 -7.88 -12.34
CA VAL A 34 -18.92 -6.52 -11.95
C VAL A 34 -17.51 -6.55 -11.40
N SER A 35 -16.54 -6.27 -12.26
CA SER A 35 -15.19 -5.95 -11.83
C SER A 35 -15.33 -4.77 -10.88
N THR A 36 -15.19 -5.02 -9.59
CA THR A 36 -15.05 -3.97 -8.59
C THR A 36 -13.99 -3.02 -9.15
N PRO A 37 -14.27 -1.71 -9.32
CA PRO A 37 -13.23 -0.78 -9.73
C PRO A 37 -12.08 -0.94 -8.73
N ALA A 38 -10.89 -1.32 -9.21
CA ALA A 38 -9.70 -1.25 -8.40
C ALA A 38 -9.63 0.16 -7.84
N GLU A 39 -9.54 0.31 -6.53
CA GLU A 39 -9.31 1.61 -5.92
C GLU A 39 -8.16 2.28 -6.68
N PRO A 40 -8.25 3.59 -6.99
CA PRO A 40 -7.20 4.26 -7.73
C PRO A 40 -5.90 4.03 -6.96
N GLU A 41 -4.97 3.30 -7.58
CA GLU A 41 -3.64 3.06 -7.03
C GLU A 41 -3.09 4.41 -6.59
N GLN A 42 -2.76 4.56 -5.32
CA GLN A 42 -2.21 5.81 -4.78
C GLN A 42 -0.89 6.07 -5.51
N ALA A 43 -0.95 6.89 -6.53
CA ALA A 43 0.16 7.13 -7.44
C ALA A 43 0.85 8.45 -7.07
N GLY A 44 1.66 8.44 -6.02
CA GLY A 44 2.51 9.58 -5.68
C GLY A 44 3.33 10.03 -6.90
N LYS A 45 3.67 11.32 -6.96
CA LYS A 45 4.44 11.92 -8.05
C LYS A 45 5.92 11.61 -7.87
N LEU A 46 6.52 10.95 -8.86
CA LEU A 46 7.98 10.77 -8.93
C LEU A 46 8.66 12.10 -9.27
N ASP A 47 9.71 12.43 -8.53
CA ASP A 47 10.56 13.58 -8.73
C ASP A 47 12.03 13.15 -8.70
N ILE A 48 12.80 13.55 -9.70
CA ILE A 48 14.23 13.27 -9.86
C ILE A 48 15.07 14.55 -9.89
N SER A 49 14.47 15.69 -9.63
CA SER A 49 15.17 17.01 -9.72
C SER A 49 16.27 17.15 -8.68
N HIS A 50 16.23 16.40 -7.59
CA HIS A 50 17.20 16.38 -6.48
C HIS A 50 18.22 15.24 -6.59
N ARG A 51 18.24 14.51 -7.70
CA ARG A 51 19.16 13.38 -7.91
C ARG A 51 20.60 13.79 -7.72
N GLY A 52 21.35 13.00 -6.92
CA GLY A 52 22.75 13.25 -6.59
C GLY A 52 22.97 14.20 -5.43
N GLU A 53 21.93 14.85 -4.89
CA GLU A 53 22.04 15.64 -3.67
C GLU A 53 22.40 14.78 -2.47
N ALA A 54 23.13 15.35 -1.54
CA ALA A 54 23.54 14.63 -0.35
C ALA A 54 22.38 14.50 0.64
N MET A 55 22.29 13.35 1.30
CA MET A 55 21.40 13.10 2.41
C MET A 55 21.58 14.19 3.49
N PRO A 56 20.49 14.83 3.96
CA PRO A 56 20.57 15.94 4.92
C PRO A 56 21.12 15.48 6.28
N SER A 57 21.94 16.34 6.91
CA SER A 57 22.49 16.10 8.25
C SER A 57 21.53 16.56 9.35
N VAL A 58 20.26 16.16 9.26
CA VAL A 58 19.24 16.45 10.25
C VAL A 58 19.31 15.43 11.37
N VAL A 59 19.11 15.89 12.60
CA VAL A 59 19.08 15.04 13.80
C VAL A 59 17.66 14.95 14.33
N PHE A 60 17.13 13.73 14.46
CA PHE A 60 15.82 13.41 14.97
C PHE A 60 15.91 12.26 16.01
N GLU A 61 14.80 11.72 16.48
CA GLU A 61 14.79 10.67 17.48
C GLU A 61 14.65 9.28 16.86
N ASP A 62 15.46 8.35 17.32
CA ASP A 62 15.27 6.92 17.04
C ASP A 62 14.04 6.34 17.79
N PRO A 63 13.67 5.07 17.59
CA PRO A 63 12.55 4.44 18.30
C PRO A 63 12.67 4.41 19.83
N ASN A 64 13.89 4.56 20.36
CA ASN A 64 14.17 4.55 21.81
C ASN A 64 14.27 5.98 22.37
N GLY A 65 14.08 7.01 21.53
CA GLY A 65 14.18 8.42 21.91
C GLY A 65 15.63 8.96 21.91
N ALA A 66 16.61 8.17 21.44
CA ALA A 66 17.97 8.65 21.29
C ALA A 66 18.11 9.52 20.03
N LYS A 67 19.07 10.43 20.03
CA LYS A 67 19.38 11.24 18.86
C LYS A 67 19.97 10.38 17.75
N PHE A 68 19.49 10.57 16.53
CA PHE A 68 19.87 9.82 15.36
C PHE A 68 19.95 10.74 14.13
N SER A 69 20.85 10.47 13.20
CA SER A 69 20.96 11.18 11.93
C SER A 69 20.94 10.22 10.76
N LEU A 70 20.29 10.60 9.65
CA LEU A 70 20.30 9.81 8.41
C LEU A 70 21.72 9.53 7.93
N SER A 71 22.67 10.43 8.16
CA SER A 71 24.07 10.26 7.78
C SER A 71 24.76 9.04 8.41
N GLU A 72 24.16 8.46 9.46
CA GLU A 72 24.64 7.23 10.11
C GLU A 72 24.29 5.96 9.33
N LEU A 73 23.39 6.05 8.31
CA LEU A 73 22.86 4.93 7.54
C LEU A 73 23.61 4.66 6.22
N ARG A 74 24.86 5.11 6.09
CA ARG A 74 25.65 4.87 4.87
C ARG A 74 26.07 3.40 4.73
N GLY A 75 26.38 2.99 3.50
CA GLY A 75 26.85 1.64 3.16
C GLY A 75 25.76 0.69 2.64
N LYS A 76 24.50 1.09 2.74
CA LYS A 76 23.33 0.42 2.14
C LYS A 76 22.34 1.48 1.68
N PRO A 77 21.63 1.27 0.56
CA PRO A 77 20.53 2.13 0.15
C PRO A 77 19.49 2.32 1.27
N VAL A 78 18.96 3.53 1.37
CA VAL A 78 17.99 3.91 2.42
C VAL A 78 16.74 4.52 1.79
N LEU A 79 15.59 3.99 2.13
CA LEU A 79 14.29 4.57 1.82
C LEU A 79 13.77 5.29 3.06
N VAL A 80 13.66 6.60 2.99
CA VAL A 80 13.16 7.46 4.08
C VAL A 80 11.76 7.90 3.75
N ASN A 81 10.79 7.51 4.57
CA ASN A 81 9.39 7.93 4.42
C ASN A 81 9.01 8.89 5.54
N LEU A 82 8.58 10.09 5.18
CA LEU A 82 7.98 11.06 6.11
C LEU A 82 6.47 10.83 6.19
N TRP A 83 5.97 10.70 7.41
CA TRP A 83 4.58 10.42 7.68
C TRP A 83 4.08 11.12 8.94
N ALA A 84 2.78 11.01 9.26
CA ALA A 84 2.24 11.41 10.54
C ALA A 84 0.99 10.57 10.90
N THR A 85 0.66 10.50 12.18
CA THR A 85 -0.50 9.72 12.67
C THR A 85 -1.84 10.22 12.15
N TRP A 86 -1.94 11.50 11.82
CA TRP A 86 -3.12 12.18 11.26
C TRP A 86 -3.17 12.19 9.73
N CYS A 87 -2.12 11.72 9.06
CA CYS A 87 -2.03 11.68 7.60
C CYS A 87 -2.68 10.40 7.05
N GLY A 88 -3.89 10.50 6.52
CA GLY A 88 -4.64 9.36 5.99
C GLY A 88 -3.88 8.55 4.93
N PRO A 89 -3.37 9.16 3.84
CA PRO A 89 -2.58 8.46 2.83
C PRO A 89 -1.32 7.78 3.39
N CYS A 90 -0.64 8.43 4.37
CA CYS A 90 0.53 7.85 5.02
C CYS A 90 0.17 6.56 5.76
N VAL A 91 -0.92 6.60 6.54
CA VAL A 91 -1.41 5.44 7.30
C VAL A 91 -1.77 4.27 6.37
N ALA A 92 -2.35 4.58 5.20
CA ALA A 92 -2.77 3.58 4.22
C ALA A 92 -1.58 2.84 3.58
N GLU A 93 -0.43 3.51 3.37
CA GLU A 93 0.75 2.89 2.75
C GLU A 93 1.64 2.11 3.72
N MET A 94 1.56 2.35 5.04
CA MET A 94 2.43 1.73 6.05
C MET A 94 2.48 0.19 5.99
N PRO A 95 1.37 -0.54 5.78
CA PRO A 95 1.44 -2.01 5.66
C PRO A 95 2.30 -2.48 4.49
N THR A 96 2.26 -1.78 3.37
CA THR A 96 3.05 -2.12 2.17
C THR A 96 4.53 -1.76 2.35
N LEU A 97 4.83 -0.68 3.09
CA LEU A 97 6.19 -0.36 3.53
C LEU A 97 6.76 -1.41 4.49
N ASP A 98 5.94 -1.94 5.40
CA ASP A 98 6.36 -3.02 6.31
C ASP A 98 6.68 -4.31 5.53
N THR A 99 5.87 -4.63 4.51
CA THR A 99 6.12 -5.76 3.60
C THR A 99 7.42 -5.55 2.83
N LEU A 100 7.61 -4.38 2.21
CA LEU A 100 8.83 -4.02 1.49
C LEU A 100 10.07 -4.15 2.38
N ALA A 101 10.01 -3.59 3.60
CA ALA A 101 11.11 -3.65 4.55
C ALA A 101 11.53 -5.08 4.90
N GLY A 102 10.57 -6.02 4.93
CA GLY A 102 10.85 -7.44 5.13
C GLY A 102 11.45 -8.11 3.91
N CYS A 103 10.87 -7.86 2.72
CA CYS A 103 11.33 -8.46 1.47
C CYS A 103 12.74 -8.01 1.08
N GLU A 104 13.09 -6.75 1.35
CA GLU A 104 14.34 -6.13 0.92
C GLU A 104 15.37 -5.96 2.07
N ALA A 105 15.15 -6.57 3.23
CA ALA A 105 15.95 -6.36 4.45
C ALA A 105 17.48 -6.46 4.24
N GLU A 106 17.93 -7.35 3.34
CA GLU A 106 19.35 -7.54 3.03
C GLU A 106 19.92 -6.40 2.18
N ARG A 107 19.09 -5.75 1.36
CA ARG A 107 19.54 -4.81 0.32
C ARG A 107 19.10 -3.36 0.55
N LEU A 108 18.08 -3.11 1.38
CA LEU A 108 17.48 -1.81 1.62
C LEU A 108 17.23 -1.60 3.11
N GLN A 109 17.50 -0.39 3.61
CA GLN A 109 17.01 0.07 4.90
C GLN A 109 15.75 0.91 4.69
N VAL A 110 14.65 0.60 5.39
CA VAL A 110 13.42 1.40 5.36
C VAL A 110 13.25 2.11 6.69
N ILE A 111 13.22 3.44 6.66
CA ILE A 111 13.11 4.31 7.82
C ILE A 111 11.83 5.13 7.68
N VAL A 112 10.92 4.99 8.64
CA VAL A 112 9.67 5.78 8.69
C VAL A 112 9.77 6.81 9.81
N VAL A 113 9.77 8.11 9.43
CA VAL A 113 10.00 9.21 10.35
C VAL A 113 8.72 10.02 10.51
N SER A 114 8.14 9.96 11.71
CA SER A 114 6.93 10.73 12.03
C SER A 114 7.24 12.22 12.14
N GLN A 115 6.34 13.03 11.59
CA GLN A 115 6.30 14.49 11.72
C GLN A 115 5.30 14.94 12.80
N ASP A 116 4.87 14.01 13.68
CA ASP A 116 4.07 14.38 14.85
C ASP A 116 4.92 15.18 15.84
N ASN A 117 4.28 15.99 16.64
CA ASN A 117 4.96 16.87 17.60
C ASN A 117 5.30 16.18 18.94
N SER A 118 4.97 14.91 19.10
CA SER A 118 5.09 14.20 20.39
C SER A 118 5.35 12.71 20.20
N ARG A 119 6.37 12.21 20.91
CA ARG A 119 6.67 10.76 21.02
C ARG A 119 5.46 9.98 21.53
N ALA A 120 4.75 10.49 22.53
CA ALA A 120 3.60 9.80 23.10
C ALA A 120 2.46 9.59 22.09
N LEU A 121 2.25 10.51 21.14
CA LEU A 121 1.28 10.34 20.06
C LEU A 121 1.70 9.19 19.13
N VAL A 122 2.95 9.19 18.71
CA VAL A 122 3.50 8.15 17.83
C VAL A 122 3.45 6.78 18.49
N ASP A 123 3.92 6.66 19.71
CA ASP A 123 3.94 5.39 20.46
C ASP A 123 2.53 4.87 20.71
N GLY A 124 1.60 5.74 21.11
CA GLY A 124 0.18 5.37 21.32
C GLY A 124 -0.53 4.93 20.04
N TRP A 125 -0.14 5.49 18.87
CA TRP A 125 -0.63 5.08 17.57
C TRP A 125 0.00 3.75 17.15
N TRP A 126 1.32 3.60 17.35
CA TRP A 126 2.10 2.42 16.96
C TRP A 126 1.71 1.16 17.74
N ALA A 127 1.49 1.29 19.04
CA ALA A 127 1.11 0.18 19.94
C ALA A 127 -0.22 -0.52 19.54
N LYS A 128 -1.05 0.14 18.73
CA LYS A 128 -2.32 -0.42 18.21
C LYS A 128 -2.15 -1.18 16.90
N ARG A 129 -0.93 -1.36 16.41
CA ARG A 129 -0.61 -1.94 15.10
C ARG A 129 0.48 -3.00 15.22
N SER A 130 0.51 -3.92 14.26
CA SER A 130 1.40 -5.09 14.32
C SER A 130 2.45 -5.06 13.20
N PHE A 131 3.17 -3.92 13.07
CA PHE A 131 4.30 -3.86 12.15
C PHE A 131 5.42 -4.79 12.64
N LYS A 132 6.05 -5.50 11.69
CA LYS A 132 7.08 -6.50 11.99
C LYS A 132 8.49 -5.96 11.75
N GLN A 133 8.65 -5.11 10.77
CA GLN A 133 9.93 -4.60 10.29
C GLN A 133 10.13 -3.12 10.60
N LEU A 134 9.09 -2.33 10.42
CA LEU A 134 9.15 -0.88 10.64
C LEU A 134 9.28 -0.54 12.12
N LYS A 135 9.98 0.56 12.38
CA LYS A 135 10.14 1.15 13.71
C LYS A 135 9.87 2.66 13.65
N PRO A 136 9.21 3.25 14.66
CA PRO A 136 8.78 4.64 14.61
C PRO A 136 9.90 5.61 15.02
N TYR A 137 10.55 6.22 14.06
CA TYR A 137 11.40 7.40 14.29
C TYR A 137 10.53 8.66 14.44
N LEU A 138 11.05 9.70 15.06
CA LEU A 138 10.30 10.95 15.30
C LEU A 138 11.16 12.18 14.99
N ASP A 139 10.66 13.05 14.12
CA ASP A 139 11.17 14.38 13.85
C ASP A 139 10.15 15.43 14.32
N SER A 140 10.08 15.64 15.63
CA SER A 140 9.09 16.52 16.26
C SER A 140 9.21 18.00 15.90
N LYS A 141 10.32 18.40 15.27
CA LYS A 141 10.57 19.77 14.79
C LYS A 141 10.29 19.94 13.31
N ASN A 142 10.01 18.84 12.60
CA ASN A 142 9.83 18.82 11.15
C ASN A 142 11.08 19.28 10.36
N ASP A 143 12.27 19.11 10.93
CA ASP A 143 13.52 19.53 10.30
C ASP A 143 13.79 18.75 8.99
N LEU A 144 13.43 17.46 8.91
CA LEU A 144 13.48 16.67 7.66
C LEU A 144 12.44 17.14 6.64
N GLY A 145 11.24 17.48 7.09
CA GLY A 145 10.22 18.05 6.22
C GLY A 145 10.68 19.34 5.55
N PHE A 146 11.35 20.20 6.29
CA PHE A 146 11.98 21.40 5.73
C PHE A 146 13.14 21.06 4.80
N ALA A 147 14.01 20.11 5.16
CA ALA A 147 15.15 19.72 4.33
C ALA A 147 14.73 19.08 3.01
N PHE A 148 13.59 18.41 2.96
CA PHE A 148 13.05 17.81 1.73
C PHE A 148 12.26 18.80 0.87
N GLU A 149 11.92 19.98 1.40
CA GLU A 149 11.26 21.09 0.69
C GLU A 149 9.94 20.73 -0.01
N THR A 150 9.29 19.62 0.37
CA THR A 150 8.06 19.16 -0.31
C THR A 150 6.79 19.72 0.32
N GLY A 151 6.78 19.96 1.62
CA GLY A 151 5.61 20.42 2.38
C GLY A 151 4.40 19.47 2.32
N VAL A 152 4.56 18.26 1.80
CA VAL A 152 3.51 17.26 1.55
C VAL A 152 3.83 15.95 2.26
N LEU A 153 2.81 15.31 2.86
CA LEU A 153 2.90 13.97 3.40
C LEU A 153 1.95 13.01 2.66
N PRO A 154 2.40 11.76 2.45
CA PRO A 154 3.76 11.27 2.67
C PRO A 154 4.73 11.81 1.63
N THR A 155 5.99 11.93 2.01
CA THR A 155 7.10 12.10 1.08
C THR A 155 8.11 10.99 1.35
N THR A 156 8.49 10.28 0.30
CA THR A 156 9.45 9.18 0.39
C THR A 156 10.65 9.45 -0.49
N VAL A 157 11.85 9.38 0.08
CA VAL A 157 13.12 9.66 -0.61
C VAL A 157 14.00 8.42 -0.57
N LEU A 158 14.51 8.00 -1.73
CA LEU A 158 15.51 6.93 -1.85
C LEU A 158 16.90 7.52 -1.97
N TYR A 159 17.79 7.05 -1.12
CA TYR A 159 19.23 7.31 -1.18
C TYR A 159 19.99 6.05 -1.55
N ASP A 160 21.07 6.20 -2.32
CA ASP A 160 22.03 5.12 -2.56
C ASP A 160 22.93 4.83 -1.34
N ALA A 161 23.83 3.85 -1.47
CA ALA A 161 24.75 3.44 -0.41
C ALA A 161 25.73 4.56 0.00
N GLU A 162 26.01 5.50 -0.87
CA GLU A 162 26.87 6.66 -0.65
C GLU A 162 26.11 7.83 0.01
N GLY A 163 24.80 7.71 0.17
CA GLY A 163 23.91 8.72 0.73
C GLY A 163 23.60 9.86 -0.26
N LYS A 164 23.51 9.52 -1.55
CA LYS A 164 23.05 10.43 -2.60
C LYS A 164 21.62 10.13 -2.97
N GLU A 165 20.80 11.15 -3.13
CA GLU A 165 19.42 10.99 -3.54
C GLU A 165 19.34 10.39 -4.95
N VAL A 166 18.55 9.32 -5.09
CA VAL A 166 18.25 8.69 -6.39
C VAL A 166 16.98 9.28 -6.97
N TRP A 167 15.93 9.33 -6.14
CA TRP A 167 14.64 9.94 -6.47
C TRP A 167 13.82 10.16 -5.19
N ARG A 168 12.72 10.92 -5.33
CA ARG A 168 11.69 11.01 -4.32
C ARG A 168 10.29 10.78 -4.91
N VAL A 169 9.37 10.32 -4.09
CA VAL A 169 7.94 10.21 -4.39
C VAL A 169 7.17 11.10 -3.43
N VAL A 170 6.40 12.04 -3.97
CA VAL A 170 5.54 12.96 -3.20
C VAL A 170 4.10 12.51 -3.31
N GLY A 171 3.47 12.17 -2.18
CA GLY A 171 2.16 11.53 -2.09
C GLY A 171 2.23 10.01 -1.90
N GLY A 172 1.10 9.41 -1.48
CA GLY A 172 1.02 7.99 -1.15
C GLY A 172 1.30 7.06 -2.33
N MET A 173 1.88 5.90 -2.05
CA MET A 173 2.13 4.85 -3.03
C MET A 173 1.94 3.47 -2.40
N ASN A 174 1.58 2.48 -3.23
CA ASN A 174 1.65 1.07 -2.84
C ASN A 174 3.10 0.58 -3.00
N TRP A 175 3.76 0.21 -1.89
CA TRP A 175 5.18 -0.14 -1.83
C TRP A 175 5.47 -1.62 -2.06
N ASP A 176 4.46 -2.47 -2.16
CA ASP A 176 4.58 -3.90 -2.53
C ASP A 176 4.10 -4.19 -3.96
N GLY A 177 3.79 -3.13 -4.74
CA GLY A 177 3.31 -3.22 -6.12
C GLY A 177 4.41 -3.14 -7.19
N PRO A 178 4.05 -3.41 -8.46
CA PRO A 178 5.00 -3.41 -9.59
C PRO A 178 5.73 -2.08 -9.80
N ARG A 179 5.06 -0.96 -9.51
CA ARG A 179 5.66 0.38 -9.62
C ARG A 179 6.81 0.57 -8.63
N ALA A 180 6.63 0.15 -7.38
CA ALA A 180 7.69 0.21 -6.37
C ALA A 180 8.88 -0.63 -6.78
N ASN A 181 8.66 -1.85 -7.25
CA ASN A 181 9.72 -2.75 -7.74
C ASN A 181 10.52 -2.10 -8.88
N THR A 182 9.84 -1.44 -9.83
CA THR A 182 10.51 -0.73 -10.92
C THR A 182 11.38 0.42 -10.42
N LEU A 183 10.88 1.24 -9.50
CA LEU A 183 11.62 2.37 -8.95
C LEU A 183 12.81 1.93 -8.10
N LEU A 184 12.65 0.88 -7.31
CA LEU A 184 13.72 0.35 -6.45
C LEU A 184 14.83 -0.36 -7.25
N ALA A 185 14.51 -0.96 -8.40
CA ALA A 185 15.49 -1.65 -9.25
C ALA A 185 16.65 -0.74 -9.69
N GLU A 186 16.43 0.58 -9.76
CA GLU A 186 17.47 1.55 -10.11
C GLU A 186 18.60 1.58 -9.07
N ALA A 187 18.26 1.54 -7.79
CA ALA A 187 19.25 1.60 -6.70
C ALA A 187 19.70 0.23 -6.20
N LEU A 188 18.84 -0.78 -6.32
CA LEU A 188 19.10 -2.12 -5.79
C LEU A 188 19.63 -3.10 -6.84
N GLY A 189 19.57 -2.75 -8.12
CA GLY A 189 19.71 -3.68 -9.22
C GLY A 189 18.47 -4.55 -9.41
N ALA A 190 18.31 -5.13 -10.61
CA ALA A 190 17.18 -6.03 -10.89
C ALA A 190 17.23 -7.27 -9.98
N GLN A 191 16.09 -7.71 -9.51
CA GLN A 191 15.96 -9.01 -8.84
C GLN A 191 16.19 -10.09 -9.88
N GLN A 192 17.16 -11.00 -9.64
CA GLN A 192 17.41 -12.17 -10.46
C GLN A 192 16.49 -13.30 -10.05
#